data_b17ce5ee24d3c8878f24a38010f5f66e
#
_entry.id   b17ce5ee24d3c8878f24a38010f5f66e
#
_cell.length_a   1.000
_cell.length_b   1.000
_cell.length_c   1.000
_cell.angle_alpha   90.00
_cell.angle_beta   90.00
_cell.angle_gamma   90.00
#
_symmetry.space_group_name_H-M   'P 1'
#
loop_
_entity.id
_entity.type
_entity.pdbx_description
1 polymer ?
#
loop_
_entity_poly.entity_id
_entity_poly.type
_entity_poly.pdbx_seq_one_letter_code
_entity_poly.pdbx_strand_id
1 'polypeptide(L)'
;MKQLLLDTHVGLWWLQGSDLLKDSIVVLLKDATNEVFVSAASVWEIAIKQSLGKLYAPDDLLDLIEQSGFEALSISSSHAEQAGRLPLAHKDPFDRMLIAQAQAEGLILVTHNEAILYVRCSMP
;
A
#
# COMPACT_ATOMS: atom_id res chain seq x y z
N MET A 1 17.42 7.71 0.52
CA MET A 1 16.23 7.58 -0.34
C MET A 1 15.67 6.16 -0.25
N LYS A 2 14.39 6.06 0.02
CA LYS A 2 13.69 4.77 0.14
C LYS A 2 12.51 4.73 -0.82
N GLN A 3 12.14 3.54 -1.24
CA GLN A 3 10.93 3.31 -2.04
C GLN A 3 9.92 2.56 -1.17
N LEU A 4 8.79 3.19 -0.93
CA LEU A 4 7.80 2.75 0.04
C LEU A 4 6.49 2.39 -0.67
N LEU A 5 5.89 1.28 -0.24
CA LEU A 5 4.53 0.92 -0.65
C LEU A 5 3.64 0.97 0.57
N LEU A 6 2.55 1.74 0.51
CA LEU A 6 1.66 1.89 1.65
C LEU A 6 0.64 0.76 1.73
N ASP A 7 0.47 0.21 2.93
CA ASP A 7 -0.68 -0.58 3.29
C ASP A 7 -1.94 0.28 3.13
N THR A 8 -3.08 -0.35 2.86
CA THR A 8 -4.34 0.37 2.61
C THR A 8 -4.72 1.31 3.76
N HIS A 9 -4.60 0.85 5.01
CA HIS A 9 -4.94 1.68 6.17
C HIS A 9 -4.00 2.87 6.34
N VAL A 10 -2.71 2.67 6.12
CA VAL A 10 -1.72 3.75 6.20
C VAL A 10 -2.03 4.82 5.16
N GLY A 11 -2.30 4.40 3.92
CA GLY A 11 -2.66 5.32 2.85
C GLY A 11 -3.93 6.10 3.17
N LEU A 12 -4.95 5.41 3.66
CA LEU A 12 -6.22 6.04 4.02
C LEU A 12 -6.05 7.03 5.19
N TRP A 13 -5.34 6.63 6.24
CA TRP A 13 -5.10 7.50 7.39
C TRP A 13 -4.31 8.75 7.01
N TRP A 14 -3.33 8.60 6.12
CA TRP A 14 -2.60 9.77 5.59
C TRP A 14 -3.53 10.74 4.89
N LEU A 15 -4.38 10.24 3.99
CA LEU A 15 -5.31 11.07 3.22
C LEU A 15 -6.38 11.72 4.08
N GLN A 16 -6.74 11.08 5.20
CA GLN A 16 -7.71 11.60 6.17
C GLN A 16 -7.09 12.53 7.21
N GLY A 17 -5.76 12.63 7.27
CA GLY A 17 -5.07 13.35 8.34
C GLY A 17 -5.33 12.73 9.72
N SER A 18 -5.43 11.41 9.79
CA SER A 18 -5.82 10.70 11.00
C SER A 18 -4.71 10.64 12.05
N ASP A 19 -5.09 10.80 13.31
CA ASP A 19 -4.19 10.64 14.46
C ASP A 19 -3.77 9.19 14.70
N LEU A 20 -4.41 8.24 14.02
CA LEU A 20 -4.06 6.83 14.11
C LEU A 20 -2.70 6.52 13.48
N LEU A 21 -2.21 7.41 12.61
CA LEU A 21 -0.94 7.26 11.94
C LEU A 21 0.18 7.64 12.91
N LYS A 22 1.13 6.71 13.14
CA LYS A 22 2.26 6.94 14.04
C LYS A 22 3.15 8.07 13.55
N ASP A 23 3.72 8.84 14.48
CA ASP A 23 4.62 9.95 14.17
C ASP A 23 5.83 9.48 13.35
N SER A 24 6.39 8.32 13.66
CA SER A 24 7.53 7.76 12.92
C SER A 24 7.18 7.49 11.45
N ILE A 25 5.94 7.06 11.18
CA ILE A 25 5.46 6.84 9.81
C ILE A 25 5.22 8.19 9.13
N VAL A 26 4.65 9.15 9.83
CA VAL A 26 4.45 10.50 9.27
C VAL A 26 5.77 11.11 8.82
N VAL A 27 6.80 11.02 9.63
CA VAL A 27 8.15 11.52 9.30
C VAL A 27 8.67 10.84 8.04
N LEU A 28 8.50 9.52 7.95
CA LEU A 28 8.94 8.72 6.79
C LEU A 28 8.24 9.16 5.50
N LEU A 29 6.93 9.38 5.56
CA LEU A 29 6.13 9.78 4.39
C LEU A 29 6.35 11.24 3.98
N LYS A 30 6.71 12.10 4.92
CA LYS A 30 6.99 13.52 4.63
C LYS A 30 8.39 13.76 4.08
N ASP A 31 9.27 12.78 4.17
CA ASP A 31 10.63 12.90 3.65
C ASP A 31 10.59 12.92 2.13
N ALA A 32 10.89 14.08 1.55
CA ALA A 32 10.82 14.31 0.10
C ALA A 32 11.83 13.45 -0.69
N THR A 33 12.83 12.87 -0.03
CA THR A 33 13.80 11.98 -0.69
C THR A 33 13.25 10.57 -0.89
N ASN A 34 12.15 10.22 -0.21
CA ASN A 34 11.51 8.92 -0.36
C ASN A 34 10.49 8.95 -1.48
N GLU A 35 10.42 7.86 -2.25
CA GLU A 35 9.34 7.64 -3.21
C GLU A 35 8.24 6.81 -2.54
N VAL A 36 7.01 7.28 -2.61
CA VAL A 36 5.87 6.63 -1.95
C VAL A 36 4.87 6.17 -3.00
N PHE A 37 4.50 4.91 -2.94
CA PHE A 37 3.56 4.28 -3.87
C PHE A 37 2.29 3.85 -3.15
N VAL A 38 1.16 4.01 -3.82
CA VAL A 38 -0.13 3.47 -3.40
C VAL A 38 -0.59 2.50 -4.48
N SER A 39 -0.85 1.26 -4.09
CA SER A 39 -1.24 0.22 -5.03
C SER A 39 -2.68 0.41 -5.53
N ALA A 40 -2.91 0.02 -6.78
CA ALA A 40 -4.26 -0.12 -7.33
C ALA A 40 -5.11 -1.07 -6.47
N ALA A 41 -4.51 -2.06 -5.81
CA ALA A 41 -5.21 -2.93 -4.87
C ALA A 41 -5.80 -2.17 -3.69
N SER A 42 -5.06 -1.20 -3.14
CA SER A 42 -5.55 -0.36 -2.03
C SER A 42 -6.68 0.54 -2.48
N VAL A 43 -6.57 1.12 -3.67
CA VAL A 43 -7.66 1.94 -4.24
C VAL A 43 -8.92 1.09 -4.41
N TRP A 44 -8.78 -0.13 -4.92
CA TRP A 44 -9.89 -1.06 -5.10
C TRP A 44 -10.52 -1.45 -3.77
N GLU A 45 -9.71 -1.79 -2.78
CA GLU A 45 -10.21 -2.16 -1.44
C GLU A 45 -11.02 -1.02 -0.82
N ILE A 46 -10.50 0.21 -0.89
CA ILE A 46 -11.18 1.39 -0.36
C ILE A 46 -12.51 1.61 -1.10
N ALA A 47 -12.50 1.50 -2.43
CA ALA A 47 -13.70 1.70 -3.24
C ALA A 47 -14.78 0.66 -2.93
N ILE A 48 -14.41 -0.61 -2.74
CA ILE A 48 -15.34 -1.67 -2.35
C ILE A 48 -15.97 -1.36 -0.99
N LYS A 49 -15.16 -1.06 0.00
CA LYS A 49 -15.65 -0.82 1.37
C LYS A 49 -16.52 0.44 1.43
N GLN A 50 -16.17 1.46 0.65
CA GLN A 50 -16.95 2.69 0.54
C GLN A 50 -18.34 2.39 -0.05
N SER A 51 -18.39 1.59 -1.13
CA SER A 51 -19.66 1.24 -1.78
C SER A 51 -20.56 0.38 -0.89
N LEU A 52 -19.98 -0.38 0.05
CA LEU A 52 -20.71 -1.18 1.01
C LEU A 52 -21.10 -0.40 2.28
N GLY A 53 -20.77 0.88 2.35
CA GLY A 53 -21.06 1.70 3.52
C GLY A 53 -20.21 1.37 4.74
N LYS A 54 -19.14 0.59 4.59
CA LYS A 54 -18.28 0.15 5.69
C LYS A 54 -17.13 1.10 5.99
N LEU A 55 -16.89 2.06 5.10
CA LEU A 55 -15.76 2.96 5.20
C LEU A 55 -16.14 4.31 4.62
N TYR A 56 -15.82 5.38 5.34
CA TYR A 56 -15.88 6.74 4.79
C TYR A 56 -14.53 7.07 4.18
N ALA A 57 -14.54 7.44 2.91
CA ALA A 57 -13.34 7.85 2.20
C ALA A 57 -13.67 9.01 1.26
N PRO A 58 -12.67 9.86 0.92
CA PRO A 58 -12.88 10.95 -0.02
C PRO A 58 -13.26 10.42 -1.40
N ASP A 59 -14.17 11.12 -2.09
CA ASP A 59 -14.57 10.75 -3.46
C ASP A 59 -13.47 11.02 -4.49
N ASP A 60 -12.56 11.94 -4.20
CA ASP A 60 -11.45 12.33 -5.08
C ASP A 60 -10.14 11.63 -4.68
N LEU A 61 -10.21 10.37 -4.32
CA LEU A 61 -9.09 9.58 -3.78
C LEU A 61 -7.84 9.64 -4.68
N LEU A 62 -8.00 9.43 -5.98
CA LEU A 62 -6.86 9.45 -6.91
C LEU A 62 -6.18 10.80 -6.98
N ASP A 63 -6.96 11.88 -6.98
CA ASP A 63 -6.42 13.24 -6.99
C ASP A 63 -5.64 13.53 -5.71
N LEU A 64 -6.14 13.08 -4.57
CA LEU A 64 -5.48 13.26 -3.28
C LEU A 64 -4.16 12.50 -3.19
N ILE A 65 -4.11 11.31 -3.77
CA ILE A 65 -2.87 10.52 -3.86
C ILE A 65 -1.83 11.31 -4.66
N GLU A 66 -2.21 11.82 -5.81
CA GLU A 66 -1.32 12.61 -6.66
C GLU A 66 -0.87 13.91 -5.98
N GLN A 67 -1.79 14.62 -5.33
CA GLN A 67 -1.50 15.86 -4.61
C GLN A 67 -0.55 15.64 -3.44
N SER A 68 -0.56 14.45 -2.85
CA SER A 68 0.37 14.07 -1.78
C SER A 68 1.80 13.82 -2.29
N GLY A 69 1.98 13.81 -3.61
CA GLY A 69 3.27 13.47 -4.22
C GLY A 69 3.49 11.96 -4.29
N PHE A 70 2.47 11.17 -4.09
CA PHE A 70 2.54 9.71 -4.14
C PHE A 70 2.25 9.23 -5.57
N GLU A 71 2.81 8.09 -5.92
CA GLU A 71 2.60 7.47 -7.22
C GLU A 71 1.66 6.27 -7.11
N ALA A 72 0.80 6.10 -8.10
CA ALA A 72 -0.04 4.92 -8.21
C ALA A 72 0.79 3.75 -8.74
N LEU A 73 0.67 2.59 -8.11
CA LEU A 73 1.32 1.36 -8.56
C LEU A 73 0.30 0.42 -9.17
N SER A 74 0.43 0.17 -10.46
CA SER A 74 -0.47 -0.74 -11.18
C SER A 74 -0.18 -2.19 -10.83
N ILE A 75 -1.21 -3.04 -10.88
CA ILE A 75 -1.08 -4.48 -10.69
C ILE A 75 -0.77 -5.11 -12.05
N SER A 76 0.37 -5.80 -12.13
CA SER A 76 0.74 -6.57 -13.32
C SER A 76 0.26 -8.01 -13.21
N SER A 77 0.27 -8.73 -14.32
CA SER A 77 -0.01 -10.17 -14.34
C SER A 77 1.00 -10.94 -13.48
N SER A 78 2.24 -10.51 -13.49
CA SER A 78 3.30 -11.09 -12.65
C SER A 78 3.00 -10.91 -11.16
N HIS A 79 2.55 -9.74 -10.76
CA HIS A 79 2.12 -9.48 -9.38
C HIS A 79 0.98 -10.42 -8.97
N ALA A 80 0.00 -10.58 -9.86
CA ALA A 80 -1.17 -11.41 -9.58
C ALA A 80 -0.78 -12.88 -9.40
N GLU A 81 0.09 -13.39 -10.26
CA GLU A 81 0.59 -14.76 -10.15
C GLU A 81 1.35 -14.97 -8.85
N GLN A 82 2.24 -14.05 -8.51
CA GLN A 82 3.03 -14.13 -7.28
C GLN A 82 2.14 -14.06 -6.04
N ALA A 83 1.14 -13.17 -6.04
CA ALA A 83 0.19 -13.08 -4.94
C ALA A 83 -0.56 -14.39 -4.72
N GLY A 84 -0.95 -15.06 -5.80
CA GLY A 84 -1.63 -16.34 -5.72
C GLY A 84 -0.77 -17.46 -5.13
N ARG A 85 0.55 -17.35 -5.27
CA ARG A 85 1.51 -18.36 -4.81
C ARG A 85 2.02 -18.15 -3.38
N LEU A 86 1.65 -17.05 -2.72
CA LEU A 86 2.09 -16.80 -1.35
C LEU A 86 1.53 -17.85 -0.38
N PRO A 87 2.24 -18.12 0.75
CA PRO A 87 1.75 -19.06 1.75
C PRO A 87 0.35 -18.73 2.25
N LEU A 88 -0.41 -19.76 2.64
CA LEU A 88 -1.79 -19.62 3.12
C LEU A 88 -1.92 -18.81 4.42
N ALA A 89 -0.82 -18.54 5.13
CA ALA A 89 -0.83 -17.69 6.30
C ALA A 89 -1.34 -16.26 5.98
N HIS A 90 -1.14 -15.81 4.75
CA HIS A 90 -1.64 -14.53 4.27
C HIS A 90 -2.95 -14.77 3.52
N LYS A 91 -4.09 -14.68 4.22
CA LYS A 91 -5.40 -15.00 3.65
C LYS A 91 -6.11 -13.86 2.96
N ASP A 92 -5.88 -12.62 3.42
CA ASP A 92 -6.51 -11.45 2.83
C ASP A 92 -5.93 -11.20 1.44
N PRO A 93 -6.74 -11.21 0.37
CA PRO A 93 -6.25 -11.06 -0.99
C PRO A 93 -5.59 -9.69 -1.25
N PHE A 94 -6.05 -8.63 -0.59
CA PHE A 94 -5.42 -7.32 -0.74
C PHE A 94 -4.04 -7.29 -0.12
N ASP A 95 -3.89 -7.84 1.09
CA ASP A 95 -2.58 -7.95 1.75
C ASP A 95 -1.62 -8.81 0.94
N ARG A 96 -2.11 -9.93 0.38
CA ARG A 96 -1.30 -10.79 -0.49
C ARG A 96 -0.76 -10.02 -1.68
N MET A 97 -1.60 -9.20 -2.31
CA MET A 97 -1.19 -8.41 -3.46
C MET A 97 -0.12 -7.39 -3.08
N LEU A 98 -0.29 -6.70 -1.95
CA LEU A 98 0.70 -5.72 -1.50
C LEU A 98 2.05 -6.39 -1.20
N ILE A 99 2.05 -7.55 -0.56
CA ILE A 99 3.28 -8.29 -0.29
C ILE A 99 3.95 -8.71 -1.60
N ALA A 100 3.18 -9.24 -2.56
CA ALA A 100 3.70 -9.65 -3.85
C ALA A 100 4.33 -8.48 -4.61
N GLN A 101 3.68 -7.32 -4.60
CA GLN A 101 4.21 -6.12 -5.23
C GLN A 101 5.49 -5.62 -4.55
N ALA A 102 5.51 -5.62 -3.22
CA ALA A 102 6.69 -5.22 -2.46
C ALA A 102 7.88 -6.12 -2.79
N GLN A 103 7.66 -7.43 -2.86
CA GLN A 103 8.70 -8.39 -3.25
C GLN A 103 9.17 -8.20 -4.68
N ALA A 104 8.23 -8.08 -5.62
CA ALA A 104 8.54 -7.99 -7.05
C ALA A 104 9.27 -6.70 -7.40
N GLU A 105 8.88 -5.59 -6.79
CA GLU A 105 9.41 -4.26 -7.11
C GLU A 105 10.50 -3.79 -6.14
N GLY A 106 10.83 -4.58 -5.13
CA GLY A 106 11.85 -4.23 -4.15
C GLY A 106 11.45 -3.06 -3.26
N LEU A 107 10.16 -2.97 -2.90
CA LEU A 107 9.63 -1.88 -2.09
C LEU A 107 9.53 -2.27 -0.62
N ILE A 108 9.66 -1.27 0.25
CA ILE A 108 9.41 -1.44 1.68
C ILE A 108 7.92 -1.27 1.92
N LEU A 109 7.25 -2.30 2.44
CA LEU A 109 5.83 -2.21 2.77
C LEU A 109 5.67 -1.51 4.11
N VAL A 110 4.95 -0.39 4.10
CA VAL A 110 4.69 0.41 5.30
C VAL A 110 3.31 0.03 5.83
N THR A 111 3.29 -0.65 6.98
CA THR A 111 2.07 -0.99 7.70
C THR A 111 1.81 0.05 8.79
N HIS A 112 0.67 -0.05 9.48
CA HIS A 112 0.32 0.93 10.50
C HIS A 112 1.31 0.97 11.69
N ASN A 113 2.13 -0.06 11.86
CA ASN A 113 3.07 -0.15 12.99
C ASN A 113 4.53 -0.13 12.58
N GLU A 114 4.86 -0.48 11.34
CA GLU A 114 6.23 -0.74 10.96
C GLU A 114 6.44 -0.67 9.44
N ALA A 115 7.71 -0.59 9.06
CA ALA A 115 8.13 -0.70 7.67
C ALA A 115 8.83 -2.04 7.49
N ILE A 116 8.36 -2.86 6.56
CA ILE A 116 8.84 -4.22 6.35
C ILE A 116 9.40 -4.36 4.94
N LEU A 117 10.66 -4.79 4.85
CA LEU A 117 11.25 -5.18 3.58
C LEU A 117 11.05 -6.68 3.38
N TYR A 118 10.19 -7.06 2.47
CA TYR A 118 10.00 -8.46 2.10
C TYR A 118 11.08 -8.89 1.12
N VAL A 119 11.73 -10.01 1.44
CA VAL A 119 12.75 -10.57 0.56
C VAL A 119 12.08 -11.11 -0.70
N ARG A 120 12.66 -10.80 -1.86
CA ARG A 120 12.19 -11.32 -3.13
C ARG A 120 12.31 -12.84 -3.10
N CYS A 121 11.18 -13.53 -3.36
CA CYS A 121 11.19 -14.98 -3.48
C CYS A 121 12.08 -15.38 -4.65
N SER A 122 13.23 -16.01 -4.35
CA SER A 122 13.99 -16.68 -5.38
C SER A 122 13.25 -17.96 -5.70
N MET A 123 12.59 -17.99 -6.84
CA MET A 123 11.95 -19.20 -7.31
C MET A 123 13.01 -20.18 -7.82
N PRO A 124 12.94 -21.44 -7.40
CA PRO A 124 13.77 -22.45 -8.01
C PRO A 124 13.41 -22.67 -9.46
#